data_ee55ab30e19c475298b2896bf5466798
#
_entry.id   ee55ab30e19c475298b2896bf5466798
#
_cell.length_a   1.000
_cell.length_b   1.000
_cell.length_c   1.000
_cell.angle_alpha   90.00
_cell.angle_beta   90.00
_cell.angle_gamma   90.00
#
_symmetry.space_group_name_H-M   'P 1'
#
loop_
_entity.id
_entity.type
_entity.pdbx_description
1 polymer ?
#
loop_
_entity_poly.entity_id
_entity_poly.type
_entity_poly.pdbx_seq_one_letter_code
_entity_poly.pdbx_strand_id
1 'polypeptide(L)'
;MRKPRDIDAELRALQDKAKTLKARKVVQLGELVIATGADGLDAETLAGVLLEALDGAKQPDAQEGWRQRGAAFFRGRTRSRKGAGQPSDDNPGAAANGGGHGAR
;
A
#
# COMPACT_ATOMS: atom_id res chain seq x y z
N MET A 1 46.27 18.35 10.20
CA MET A 1 45.59 17.09 9.89
C MET A 1 44.11 17.21 10.18
N ARG A 2 43.32 16.73 9.24
CA ARG A 2 41.88 16.75 9.43
C ARG A 2 41.42 15.75 10.49
N LYS A 3 40.46 16.15 11.29
CA LYS A 3 39.88 15.23 12.23
C LYS A 3 39.16 14.11 11.48
N PRO A 4 39.37 12.85 11.85
CA PRO A 4 38.71 11.74 11.18
C PRO A 4 37.19 11.85 11.35
N ARG A 5 36.49 11.44 10.33
CA ARG A 5 35.04 11.39 10.41
C ARG A 5 34.64 10.33 11.43
N ASP A 6 33.55 10.62 12.12
CA ASP A 6 33.00 9.65 13.05
C ASP A 6 32.17 8.63 12.25
N ILE A 7 32.85 7.59 11.78
CA ILE A 7 32.23 6.54 10.98
C ILE A 7 31.15 5.82 11.77
N ASP A 8 31.37 5.61 13.04
CA ASP A 8 30.39 4.93 13.88
C ASP A 8 29.10 5.74 13.98
N ALA A 9 29.22 7.06 14.11
CA ALA A 9 28.03 7.91 14.15
C ALA A 9 27.29 7.89 12.83
N GLU A 10 28.03 7.88 11.70
CA GLU A 10 27.40 7.81 10.39
C GLU A 10 26.68 6.48 10.19
N LEU A 11 27.31 5.38 10.60
CA LEU A 11 26.66 4.07 10.51
C LEU A 11 25.38 4.02 11.36
N ARG A 12 25.46 4.59 12.56
CA ARG A 12 24.29 4.61 13.45
C ARG A 12 23.16 5.40 12.83
N ALA A 13 23.47 6.54 12.23
CA ALA A 13 22.47 7.37 11.56
C ALA A 13 21.82 6.63 10.39
N LEU A 14 22.62 5.90 9.60
CA LEU A 14 22.10 5.11 8.50
C LEU A 14 21.22 3.96 8.98
N GLN A 15 21.64 3.31 10.07
CA GLN A 15 20.84 2.23 10.64
C GLN A 15 19.51 2.75 11.16
N ASP A 16 19.51 3.91 11.81
CA ASP A 16 18.28 4.53 12.30
C ASP A 16 17.36 4.89 11.15
N LYS A 17 17.93 5.42 10.05
CA LYS A 17 17.16 5.75 8.88
C LYS A 17 16.55 4.50 8.25
N ALA A 18 17.32 3.42 8.19
CA ALA A 18 16.83 2.16 7.65
C ALA A 18 15.67 1.62 8.49
N LYS A 19 15.75 1.73 9.81
CA LYS A 19 14.65 1.31 10.69
C LYS A 19 13.40 2.13 10.42
N THR A 20 13.56 3.44 10.27
CA THR A 20 12.44 4.33 10.00
C THR A 20 11.76 3.98 8.67
N LEU A 21 12.56 3.74 7.62
CA LEU A 21 12.02 3.38 6.31
C LEU A 21 11.31 2.04 6.35
N LYS A 22 11.86 1.08 7.10
CA LYS A 22 11.24 -0.22 7.26
C LYS A 22 9.90 -0.10 7.98
N ALA A 23 9.83 0.73 9.02
CA ALA A 23 8.59 0.97 9.74
C ALA A 23 7.54 1.60 8.83
N ARG A 24 7.94 2.55 7.99
CA ARG A 24 7.03 3.16 7.02
C ARG A 24 6.50 2.15 6.03
N LYS A 25 7.38 1.25 5.59
CA LYS A 25 6.96 0.20 4.66
C LYS A 25 5.90 -0.70 5.30
N VAL A 26 6.10 -1.07 6.56
CA VAL A 26 5.11 -1.89 7.27
C VAL A 26 3.77 -1.18 7.35
N VAL A 27 3.79 0.12 7.65
CA VAL A 27 2.56 0.90 7.72
C VAL A 27 1.87 0.93 6.35
N GLN A 28 2.64 1.18 5.29
CA GLN A 28 2.09 1.23 3.93
C GLN A 28 1.47 -0.12 3.53
N LEU A 29 2.14 -1.22 3.87
CA LEU A 29 1.61 -2.54 3.57
C LEU A 29 0.32 -2.81 4.36
N GLY A 30 0.29 -2.37 5.62
CA GLY A 30 -0.92 -2.49 6.42
C GLY A 30 -2.07 -1.67 5.84
N GLU A 31 -1.79 -0.46 5.39
CA GLU A 31 -2.79 0.37 4.74
C GLU A 31 -3.32 -0.28 3.47
N LEU A 32 -2.44 -0.94 2.73
CA LEU A 32 -2.84 -1.66 1.51
C LEU A 32 -3.77 -2.81 1.84
N VAL A 33 -3.47 -3.56 2.89
CA VAL A 33 -4.32 -4.65 3.33
C VAL A 33 -5.72 -4.13 3.67
N ILE A 34 -5.79 -3.02 4.37
CA ILE A 34 -7.07 -2.40 4.73
C ILE A 34 -7.79 -1.91 3.49
N ALA A 35 -7.06 -1.24 2.59
CA ALA A 35 -7.65 -0.67 1.38
C ALA A 35 -8.29 -1.72 0.49
N THR A 36 -7.72 -2.91 0.45
CA THR A 36 -8.26 -4.01 -0.37
C THR A 36 -9.36 -4.77 0.32
N GLY A 37 -9.56 -4.54 1.62
CA GLY A 37 -10.53 -5.29 2.40
C GLY A 37 -9.98 -6.59 2.95
N ALA A 38 -8.70 -6.88 2.70
CA ALA A 38 -8.11 -8.14 3.16
C ALA A 38 -7.96 -8.20 4.68
N ASP A 39 -8.09 -7.05 5.35
CA ASP A 39 -8.09 -7.02 6.81
C ASP A 39 -9.31 -7.73 7.42
N GLY A 40 -10.32 -8.03 6.59
CA GLY A 40 -11.46 -8.82 7.03
C GLY A 40 -11.13 -10.30 7.18
N LEU A 41 -10.01 -10.75 6.63
CA LEU A 41 -9.57 -12.12 6.78
C LEU A 41 -8.89 -12.30 8.14
N ASP A 42 -9.08 -13.46 8.74
CA ASP A 42 -8.35 -13.74 9.97
C ASP A 42 -6.86 -13.91 9.67
N ALA A 43 -6.05 -13.84 10.72
CA ALA A 43 -4.59 -13.85 10.54
C ALA A 43 -4.08 -15.09 9.84
N GLU A 44 -4.65 -16.24 10.18
CA GLU A 44 -4.21 -17.49 9.58
C GLU A 44 -4.55 -17.56 8.10
N THR A 45 -5.75 -17.12 7.74
CA THR A 45 -6.16 -17.10 6.34
C THR A 45 -5.31 -16.10 5.55
N LEU A 46 -5.09 -14.92 6.10
CA LEU A 46 -4.26 -13.92 5.45
C LEU A 46 -2.84 -14.43 5.23
N ALA A 47 -2.27 -15.07 6.24
CA ALA A 47 -0.93 -15.64 6.12
C ALA A 47 -0.88 -16.70 5.01
N GLY A 48 -1.90 -17.55 4.94
CA GLY A 48 -1.97 -18.57 3.91
C GLY A 48 -2.03 -17.98 2.52
N VAL A 49 -2.85 -16.95 2.33
CA VAL A 49 -2.96 -16.27 1.04
C VAL A 49 -1.61 -15.68 0.62
N LEU A 50 -0.93 -15.03 1.58
CA LEU A 50 0.37 -14.42 1.28
C LEU A 50 1.41 -15.47 0.92
N LEU A 51 1.40 -16.61 1.62
CA LEU A 51 2.33 -17.70 1.29
C LEU A 51 2.06 -18.26 -0.10
N GLU A 52 0.79 -18.43 -0.45
CA GLU A 52 0.43 -18.89 -1.79
C GLU A 52 0.85 -17.90 -2.85
N ALA A 53 0.70 -16.61 -2.55
CA ALA A 53 1.11 -15.58 -3.49
C ALA A 53 2.62 -15.63 -3.73
N LEU A 54 3.41 -15.85 -2.68
CA LEU A 54 4.85 -15.97 -2.83
C LEU A 54 5.23 -17.16 -3.73
N ASP A 55 4.56 -18.29 -3.54
CA ASP A 55 4.81 -19.45 -4.38
C ASP A 55 4.40 -19.20 -5.83
N GLY A 56 3.23 -18.59 -6.02
CA GLY A 56 2.74 -18.29 -7.35
C GLY A 56 3.56 -17.21 -8.05
N ALA A 57 4.18 -16.31 -7.28
CA ALA A 57 4.98 -15.23 -7.86
C ALA A 57 6.24 -15.75 -8.55
N LYS A 58 6.61 -17.01 -8.31
CA LYS A 58 7.70 -17.63 -9.04
C LYS A 58 7.35 -17.85 -10.50
N GLN A 59 6.06 -17.81 -10.83
CA GLN A 59 5.59 -17.90 -12.20
C GLN A 59 5.38 -16.49 -12.75
N PRO A 60 6.15 -16.08 -13.77
CA PRO A 60 6.07 -14.70 -14.26
C PRO A 60 4.68 -14.31 -14.73
N ASP A 61 3.95 -15.23 -15.36
CA ASP A 61 2.62 -14.90 -15.86
C ASP A 61 1.64 -14.60 -14.73
N ALA A 62 1.70 -15.37 -13.65
CA ALA A 62 0.83 -15.14 -12.50
C ALA A 62 1.15 -13.81 -11.84
N GLN A 63 2.42 -13.51 -11.67
CA GLN A 63 2.85 -12.26 -11.06
C GLN A 63 2.40 -11.07 -11.90
N GLU A 64 2.53 -11.17 -13.22
CA GLU A 64 2.13 -10.09 -14.10
C GLU A 64 0.61 -9.86 -14.05
N GLY A 65 -0.17 -10.94 -14.00
CA GLY A 65 -1.61 -10.81 -13.87
C GLY A 65 -2.01 -10.11 -12.59
N TRP A 66 -1.38 -10.47 -11.47
CA TRP A 66 -1.64 -9.81 -10.20
C TRP A 66 -1.24 -8.35 -10.25
N ARG A 67 -0.10 -8.04 -10.85
CA ARG A 67 0.38 -6.68 -10.95
C ARG A 67 -0.59 -5.82 -11.74
N GLN A 68 -1.11 -6.35 -12.83
CA GLN A 68 -2.09 -5.62 -13.64
C GLN A 68 -3.38 -5.36 -12.87
N ARG A 69 -3.84 -6.35 -12.14
CA ARG A 69 -5.04 -6.19 -11.34
C ARG A 69 -4.83 -5.14 -10.24
N GLY A 70 -3.66 -5.16 -9.60
CA GLY A 70 -3.33 -4.17 -8.59
C GLY A 70 -3.25 -2.77 -9.16
N ALA A 71 -2.64 -2.64 -10.34
CA ALA A 71 -2.56 -1.34 -11.01
C ALA A 71 -3.95 -0.80 -11.31
N ALA A 72 -4.84 -1.67 -11.76
CA ALA A 72 -6.23 -1.27 -12.04
C ALA A 72 -6.94 -0.83 -10.75
N PHE A 73 -6.69 -1.52 -9.65
CA PHE A 73 -7.26 -1.16 -8.36
C PHE A 73 -6.84 0.25 -7.96
N PHE A 74 -5.56 0.57 -8.08
CA PHE A 74 -5.08 1.91 -7.72
C PHE A 74 -5.62 2.99 -8.65
N ARG A 75 -5.76 2.69 -9.93
CA ARG A 75 -6.37 3.64 -10.86
C ARG A 75 -7.81 3.93 -10.50
N GLY A 76 -8.54 2.89 -10.12
CA GLY A 76 -9.92 3.05 -9.70
C GLY A 76 -10.06 3.92 -8.46
N ARG A 77 -9.18 3.71 -7.48
CA ARG A 77 -9.19 4.53 -6.27
C ARG A 77 -8.89 5.99 -6.57
N THR A 78 -7.89 6.23 -7.41
CA THR A 78 -7.53 7.61 -7.78
C THR A 78 -8.69 8.29 -8.48
N ARG A 79 -9.35 7.57 -9.38
CA ARG A 79 -10.49 8.10 -10.11
C ARG A 79 -11.65 8.42 -9.18
N SER A 80 -11.94 7.52 -8.24
CA SER A 80 -12.99 7.73 -7.25
C SER A 80 -12.69 8.94 -6.38
N ARG A 81 -11.45 9.09 -5.98
CA ARG A 81 -11.03 10.21 -5.14
C ARG A 81 -11.25 11.54 -5.86
N LYS A 82 -10.92 11.60 -7.13
CA LYS A 82 -11.14 12.80 -7.93
C LYS A 82 -12.62 13.10 -8.07
N GLY A 83 -13.42 12.07 -8.25
CA GLY A 83 -14.86 12.23 -8.36
C GLY A 83 -15.51 12.69 -7.08
N ALA A 84 -14.97 12.31 -5.94
CA ALA A 84 -15.49 12.70 -4.63
C ALA A 84 -15.11 14.14 -4.29
N GLY A 85 -14.13 14.64 -4.90
CA GLY A 85 -13.62 15.95 -4.57
C GLY A 85 -14.53 17.08 -4.93
N GLN A 86 -14.71 16.92 -4.51
CA GLN A 86 -15.03 17.65 -4.44
C GLN A 86 -15.46 17.89 -3.79
N PRO A 87 -15.54 17.76 -3.19
CA PRO A 87 -15.79 17.88 -2.40
C PRO A 87 -16.06 17.61 -1.83
N SER A 88 -16.02 17.31 -1.53
CA SER A 88 -16.28 16.93 -0.87
C SER A 88 -16.31 16.18 -0.51
N ASP A 89 -16.20 16.12 -0.28
CA ASP A 89 -16.36 15.51 0.20
C ASP A 89 -16.54 14.71 0.31
N ASP A 90 -16.69 14.64 0.33
CA ASP A 90 -17.09 14.03 0.63
C ASP A 90 -17.45 13.23 0.64
N ASN A 91 -17.67 13.18 0.62
CA ASN A 91 -18.27 12.60 0.80
C ASN A 91 -18.61 11.80 0.76
N PRO A 92 -18.94 11.65 0.77
CA PRO A 92 -19.35 11.01 0.83
C PRO A 92 -19.64 10.47 0.55
N GLY A 93 -19.98 10.15 0.40
CA GLY A 93 -20.36 9.90 0.16
C GLY A 93 -20.47 9.57 -0.38
N ALA A 94 -20.43 9.64 -0.50
CA ALA A 94 -20.69 9.61 -1.03
C ALA A 94 -20.67 9.21 -1.51
N ALA A 95 -20.61 9.01 -1.59
CA ALA A 95 -20.83 8.88 -1.94
C ALA A 95 -20.93 8.45 -2.35
N ALA A 96 -21.04 8.18 -2.41
CA ALA A 96 -21.34 8.07 -2.74
C ALA A 96 -21.44 7.76 -3.32
N ASN A 97 -21.56 7.46 -3.36
CA ASN A 97 -21.86 7.47 -3.89
C ASN A 97 -21.79 7.36 -4.46
N GLY A 98 -21.78 6.98 -4.80
CA GLY A 98 -21.77 7.24 -5.28
C GLY A 98 -21.80 7.18 -5.82
N GLY A 99 -21.94 6.88 -6.14
CA GLY A 99 -22.04 7.21 -6.58
C GLY A 99 -22.17 7.44 -6.94
N GLY A 100 -22.32 7.28 -7.21
CA GLY A 100 -22.44 7.86 -7.47
C GLY A 100 -22.64 8.20 -7.82
N HIS A 101 -22.67 8.33 -8.15
CA HIS A 101 -22.96 9.00 -8.42
C HIS A 101 -23.04 9.37 -8.92
N GLY A 102 -23.04 8.99 -9.61
CA GLY A 102 -23.00 9.47 -10.01
C GLY A 102 -23.19 9.76 -10.39
N ALA A 103 -23.37 9.95 -10.54
CA ALA A 103 -23.44 10.49 -10.79
C ALA A 103 -23.59 10.95 -10.80
N ARG A 104 -23.69 10.98 -10.58
CA ARG A 104 -23.48 11.68 -10.42
C ARG A 104 -23.37 11.89 -10.64
#